data_4c92d3e18e1a36de96cbbebc8de782ec
#
_entry.id   4c92d3e18e1a36de96cbbebc8de782ec
#
_cell.length_a   1.000
_cell.length_b   1.000
_cell.length_c   1.000
_cell.angle_alpha   90.00
_cell.angle_beta   90.00
_cell.angle_gamma   90.00
#
_symmetry.space_group_name_H-M   'P 1'
#
loop_
_entity.id
_entity.type
_entity.pdbx_description
1 polymer ?
#
loop_
_entity_poly.entity_id
_entity_poly.type
_entity_poly.pdbx_seq_one_letter_code
_entity_poly.pdbx_strand_id
1 'polypeptide(L)'
;THMMVPDRGKKKAGGEEKPMMVSPLANPWMQRDERELYAAMGDSTFSKWIRPVAVAVCAYSTVIQLFSNVPEPVGGVVWMSLDNPAESPRVPIYCGSTKLPEILSICGNHTFREDAALWRFRRTNRMATLRWGECRKSLEPARDYFLAKGVREIPYVRSICQEFLKQGKTKEAADYLNGYTSDFFGAELLRWDELYTSYWKRFWSGF
;
A
#
# COMPACT_ATOMS: atom_id res chain seq x y z
N THR A 1 -3.08 15.25 8.64
CA THR A 1 -2.89 16.07 9.87
C THR A 1 -1.94 15.32 10.78
N HIS A 2 -0.77 15.89 11.07
CA HIS A 2 0.18 15.27 11.99
C HIS A 2 -0.05 15.87 13.38
N MET A 3 -0.59 15.06 14.29
CA MET A 3 -0.65 15.45 15.70
C MET A 3 0.78 15.45 16.26
N MET A 4 1.27 16.62 16.61
CA MET A 4 2.60 16.81 17.19
C MET A 4 2.52 16.73 18.71
N VAL A 5 3.40 15.94 19.32
CA VAL A 5 3.53 15.79 20.77
C VAL A 5 4.97 15.97 21.20
N PRO A 6 5.25 16.38 22.46
CA PRO A 6 6.62 16.43 22.97
C PRO A 6 7.27 15.04 22.94
N ASP A 7 8.49 14.95 22.43
CA ASP A 7 9.27 13.69 22.42
C ASP A 7 9.63 13.31 23.85
N ARG A 8 8.97 12.25 24.35
CA ARG A 8 9.19 11.75 25.72
C ARG A 8 10.53 11.01 25.89
N GLY A 9 11.11 10.52 24.78
CA GLY A 9 12.39 9.82 24.78
C GLY A 9 13.60 10.73 24.93
N LYS A 10 13.46 12.03 24.68
CA LYS A 10 14.54 13.02 24.82
C LYS A 10 14.46 13.75 26.14
N LYS A 11 15.59 13.84 26.85
CA LYS A 11 15.70 14.63 28.09
C LYS A 11 15.68 16.12 27.75
N LYS A 12 15.09 16.93 28.62
CA LYS A 12 15.25 18.39 28.56
C LYS A 12 16.73 18.74 28.78
N ALA A 13 17.32 19.44 27.84
CA ALA A 13 18.58 20.12 28.08
C ALA A 13 18.25 21.54 28.59
N GLY A 14 18.66 21.84 29.81
CA GLY A 14 18.77 23.19 30.39
C GLY A 14 17.77 24.29 29.96
N GLY A 15 16.45 24.05 30.16
CA GLY A 15 15.44 25.10 29.94
C GLY A 15 14.82 25.16 28.54
N GLU A 16 15.30 24.40 27.58
CA GLU A 16 14.71 24.32 26.22
C GLU A 16 13.42 23.49 26.21
N GLU A 17 12.49 23.87 25.31
CA GLU A 17 11.30 23.06 25.04
C GLU A 17 11.71 21.68 24.48
N LYS A 18 10.99 20.63 24.88
CA LYS A 18 11.21 19.31 24.30
C LYS A 18 10.93 19.34 22.79
N PRO A 19 11.79 18.74 21.97
CA PRO A 19 11.51 18.64 20.53
C PRO A 19 10.17 17.96 20.31
N MET A 20 9.40 18.46 19.35
CA MET A 20 8.11 17.90 18.98
C MET A 20 8.30 16.72 18.03
N MET A 21 7.51 15.69 18.21
CA MET A 21 7.45 14.53 17.32
C MET A 21 6.02 14.25 16.88
N VAL A 22 5.85 13.57 15.76
CA VAL A 22 4.53 13.10 15.36
C VAL A 22 4.04 12.07 16.39
N SER A 23 2.84 12.29 16.90
CA SER A 23 2.24 11.38 17.88
C SER A 23 2.16 9.95 17.32
N PRO A 24 2.50 8.92 18.11
CA PRO A 24 2.21 7.53 17.76
C PRO A 24 0.73 7.24 17.49
N LEU A 25 -0.16 8.08 18.03
CA LEU A 25 -1.61 7.99 17.81
C LEU A 25 -2.09 8.76 16.56
N ALA A 26 -1.21 9.53 15.91
CA ALA A 26 -1.57 10.24 14.68
C ALA A 26 -2.01 9.24 13.60
N ASN A 27 -3.29 9.25 13.29
CA ASN A 27 -3.91 8.33 12.33
C ASN A 27 -4.75 9.14 11.33
N PRO A 28 -4.39 9.16 10.03
CA PRO A 28 -5.18 9.87 9.01
C PRO A 28 -6.60 9.32 8.83
N TRP A 29 -6.82 8.09 9.26
CA TRP A 29 -8.12 7.37 9.13
C TRP A 29 -8.77 7.10 10.49
N MET A 30 -8.55 8.00 11.45
CA MET A 30 -9.12 7.92 12.79
C MET A 30 -10.61 7.54 12.78
N GLN A 31 -10.98 6.56 13.57
CA GLN A 31 -12.35 6.08 13.70
C GLN A 31 -13.28 7.17 14.27
N ARG A 32 -14.60 7.00 14.05
CA ARG A 32 -15.60 7.94 14.57
C ARG A 32 -15.53 8.04 16.09
N ASP A 33 -15.47 6.91 16.76
CA ASP A 33 -15.45 6.81 18.21
C ASP A 33 -14.24 7.50 18.83
N GLU A 34 -13.06 7.34 18.19
CA GLU A 34 -11.84 8.04 18.60
C GLU A 34 -12.01 9.57 18.49
N ARG A 35 -12.62 10.05 17.40
CA ARG A 35 -12.88 11.48 17.21
C ARG A 35 -13.88 12.02 18.23
N GLU A 36 -14.92 11.25 18.53
CA GLU A 36 -15.91 11.63 19.55
C GLU A 36 -15.28 11.66 20.94
N LEU A 37 -14.37 10.73 21.25
CA LEU A 37 -13.61 10.76 22.50
C LEU A 37 -12.77 12.01 22.63
N TYR A 38 -12.02 12.41 21.60
CA TYR A 38 -11.23 13.65 21.61
C TYR A 38 -12.12 14.89 21.77
N ALA A 39 -13.25 14.93 21.08
CA ALA A 39 -14.23 16.01 21.22
C ALA A 39 -14.75 16.11 22.65
N ALA A 40 -15.07 14.99 23.28
CA ALA A 40 -15.54 14.91 24.68
C ALA A 40 -14.44 15.37 25.67
N MET A 41 -13.15 15.19 25.32
CA MET A 41 -12.01 15.68 26.10
C MET A 41 -11.73 17.19 25.90
N GLY A 42 -12.57 17.89 25.12
CA GLY A 42 -12.45 19.32 24.86
C GLY A 42 -11.56 19.69 23.67
N ASP A 43 -11.05 18.73 22.92
CA ASP A 43 -10.24 18.97 21.72
C ASP A 43 -11.10 18.89 20.45
N SER A 44 -11.67 20.04 20.05
CA SER A 44 -12.46 20.14 18.82
C SER A 44 -11.64 20.07 17.53
N THR A 45 -10.32 20.08 17.61
CA THR A 45 -9.42 20.06 16.45
C THR A 45 -9.54 18.74 15.69
N PHE A 46 -9.76 17.64 16.42
CA PHE A 46 -9.91 16.30 15.87
C PHE A 46 -11.35 15.90 15.57
N SER A 47 -12.33 16.67 16.03
CA SER A 47 -13.76 16.39 15.80
C SER A 47 -14.18 16.60 14.34
N LYS A 48 -13.46 17.45 13.60
CA LYS A 48 -13.72 17.68 12.17
C LYS A 48 -13.19 16.53 11.33
N TRP A 49 -14.11 15.79 10.72
CA TRP A 49 -13.72 14.77 9.76
C TRP A 49 -13.18 15.40 8.48
N ILE A 50 -11.90 15.16 8.22
CA ILE A 50 -11.26 15.50 6.94
C ILE A 50 -11.17 14.21 6.15
N ARG A 51 -11.94 14.10 5.08
CA ARG A 51 -11.88 12.95 4.19
C ARG A 51 -10.62 13.03 3.33
N PRO A 52 -9.63 12.14 3.51
CA PRO A 52 -8.48 12.07 2.61
C PRO A 52 -8.92 11.50 1.24
N VAL A 53 -8.11 11.72 0.20
CA VAL A 53 -8.32 11.09 -1.11
C VAL A 53 -8.24 9.56 -0.98
N ALA A 54 -7.24 9.08 -0.24
CA ALA A 54 -7.12 7.66 0.11
C ALA A 54 -8.01 7.37 1.31
N VAL A 55 -9.23 6.90 1.07
CA VAL A 55 -10.15 6.52 2.15
C VAL A 55 -9.94 5.07 2.58
N ALA A 56 -10.10 4.82 3.86
CA ALA A 56 -9.91 3.49 4.46
C ALA A 56 -10.83 2.40 3.89
N VAL A 57 -11.96 2.77 3.27
CA VAL A 57 -12.93 1.83 2.69
C VAL A 57 -12.73 1.58 1.20
N CYS A 58 -11.66 2.10 0.58
CA CYS A 58 -11.34 1.77 -0.81
C CYS A 58 -11.24 0.26 -0.98
N ALA A 59 -11.78 -0.25 -2.08
CA ALA A 59 -11.56 -1.64 -2.47
C ALA A 59 -10.29 -1.76 -3.34
N TYR A 60 -10.11 -0.83 -4.26
CA TYR A 60 -8.94 -0.73 -5.13
C TYR A 60 -8.74 0.70 -5.62
N SER A 61 -7.56 0.94 -6.16
CA SER A 61 -7.20 2.19 -6.84
C SER A 61 -6.32 1.87 -8.03
N THR A 62 -6.53 2.58 -9.14
CA THR A 62 -5.73 2.44 -10.36
C THR A 62 -5.14 3.76 -10.80
N VAL A 63 -3.91 3.70 -11.32
CA VAL A 63 -3.25 4.78 -12.06
C VAL A 63 -2.81 4.20 -13.39
N ILE A 64 -3.16 4.86 -14.50
CA ILE A 64 -2.79 4.41 -15.84
C ILE A 64 -1.68 5.29 -16.35
N GLN A 65 -0.59 4.66 -16.78
CA GLN A 65 0.56 5.32 -17.39
C GLN A 65 0.69 4.86 -18.84
N LEU A 66 0.67 5.79 -19.76
CA LEU A 66 0.82 5.53 -21.18
C LEU A 66 2.19 5.99 -21.68
N PHE A 67 2.73 5.26 -22.65
CA PHE A 67 4.00 5.55 -23.28
C PHE A 67 3.82 5.68 -24.79
N SER A 68 4.40 6.71 -25.38
CA SER A 68 4.47 6.89 -26.81
C SER A 68 5.69 6.16 -27.41
N ASN A 69 5.61 5.85 -28.70
CA ASN A 69 6.73 5.31 -29.50
C ASN A 69 7.26 3.95 -28.99
N VAL A 70 6.38 3.12 -28.44
CA VAL A 70 6.71 1.75 -28.00
C VAL A 70 5.63 0.79 -28.52
N PRO A 71 5.95 -0.52 -28.67
CA PRO A 71 4.94 -1.52 -29.06
C PRO A 71 3.75 -1.55 -28.11
N GLU A 72 2.56 -1.77 -28.67
CA GLU A 72 1.28 -1.75 -27.97
C GLU A 72 1.27 -2.61 -26.69
N PRO A 73 1.79 -3.88 -26.66
CA PRO A 73 1.77 -4.68 -25.46
C PRO A 73 2.48 -4.08 -24.25
N VAL A 74 3.38 -3.12 -24.45
CA VAL A 74 4.13 -2.41 -23.41
C VAL A 74 3.89 -0.90 -23.45
N GLY A 75 2.91 -0.46 -24.23
CA GLY A 75 2.52 0.93 -24.40
C GLY A 75 1.72 1.50 -23.24
N GLY A 76 1.21 0.65 -22.34
CA GLY A 76 0.48 1.05 -21.17
C GLY A 76 0.76 0.17 -19.97
N VAL A 77 0.76 0.79 -18.80
CA VAL A 77 0.86 0.10 -17.50
C VAL A 77 -0.26 0.61 -16.60
N VAL A 78 -1.04 -0.32 -16.05
CA VAL A 78 -2.00 -0.06 -14.99
C VAL A 78 -1.32 -0.38 -13.66
N TRP A 79 -1.16 0.64 -12.83
CA TRP A 79 -0.69 0.51 -11.45
C TRP A 79 -1.91 0.27 -10.56
N MET A 80 -2.14 -0.97 -10.19
CA MET A 80 -3.29 -1.35 -9.36
C MET A 80 -2.87 -1.53 -7.92
N SER A 81 -3.65 -0.96 -7.00
CA SER A 81 -3.52 -1.13 -5.56
C SER A 81 -4.82 -1.68 -5.00
N LEU A 82 -4.76 -2.62 -4.09
CA LEU A 82 -5.90 -3.13 -3.35
C LEU A 82 -6.01 -2.47 -1.98
N ASP A 83 -7.22 -2.32 -1.46
CA ASP A 83 -7.54 -1.64 -0.21
C ASP A 83 -7.13 -0.15 -0.24
N ASN A 84 -6.76 0.44 0.87
CA ASN A 84 -6.37 1.85 0.99
C ASN A 84 -5.09 2.15 0.19
N PRO A 85 -5.14 2.98 -0.85
CA PRO A 85 -4.00 3.22 -1.73
C PRO A 85 -2.85 4.01 -1.09
N ALA A 86 -3.05 4.60 0.10
CA ALA A 86 -1.97 5.21 0.86
C ALA A 86 -1.22 4.23 1.76
N GLU A 87 -1.78 3.04 1.98
CA GLU A 87 -1.20 1.99 2.81
C GLU A 87 -0.66 0.84 1.97
N SER A 88 -1.29 0.55 0.83
CA SER A 88 -0.98 -0.60 -0.04
C SER A 88 -0.03 -0.25 -1.18
N PRO A 89 0.77 -1.23 -1.66
CA PRO A 89 1.63 -1.07 -2.81
C PRO A 89 0.83 -1.05 -4.11
N ARG A 90 1.51 -0.90 -5.23
CA ARG A 90 0.91 -0.92 -6.56
C ARG A 90 1.59 -1.94 -7.44
N VAL A 91 0.84 -2.94 -7.88
CA VAL A 91 1.30 -3.91 -8.86
C VAL A 91 1.23 -3.32 -10.28
N PRO A 92 2.30 -3.43 -11.09
CA PRO A 92 2.27 -3.03 -12.49
C PRO A 92 1.66 -4.14 -13.35
N ILE A 93 0.61 -3.79 -14.09
CA ILE A 93 -0.07 -4.67 -15.06
C ILE A 93 0.08 -4.02 -16.43
N TYR A 94 0.74 -4.71 -17.34
CA TYR A 94 0.95 -4.21 -18.71
C TYR A 94 -0.24 -4.50 -19.60
N CYS A 95 -0.51 -3.65 -20.57
CA CYS A 95 -1.65 -3.82 -21.50
C CYS A 95 -1.56 -5.09 -22.35
N GLY A 96 -0.36 -5.64 -22.56
CA GLY A 96 -0.15 -6.93 -23.23
C GLY A 96 -0.33 -8.16 -22.34
N SER A 97 -0.64 -8.00 -21.06
CA SER A 97 -0.95 -9.13 -20.19
C SER A 97 -2.29 -9.75 -20.56
N THR A 98 -2.32 -11.06 -20.70
CA THR A 98 -3.51 -11.85 -21.06
C THR A 98 -4.10 -12.62 -19.88
N LYS A 99 -3.35 -12.70 -18.77
CA LYS A 99 -3.77 -13.34 -17.52
C LYS A 99 -3.34 -12.51 -16.33
N LEU A 100 -4.16 -12.51 -15.29
CA LEU A 100 -3.82 -11.98 -13.98
C LEU A 100 -3.63 -13.12 -12.97
N PRO A 101 -2.92 -12.88 -11.86
CA PRO A 101 -2.86 -13.85 -10.76
C PRO A 101 -4.25 -14.29 -10.33
N GLU A 102 -4.46 -15.60 -10.20
CA GLU A 102 -5.78 -16.19 -9.93
C GLU A 102 -6.43 -15.65 -8.65
N ILE A 103 -5.62 -15.36 -7.65
CA ILE A 103 -6.08 -14.76 -6.38
C ILE A 103 -6.81 -13.40 -6.57
N LEU A 104 -6.56 -12.69 -7.66
CA LEU A 104 -7.27 -11.45 -7.99
C LEU A 104 -8.69 -11.70 -8.53
N SER A 105 -9.01 -12.91 -8.98
CA SER A 105 -10.37 -13.30 -9.39
C SER A 105 -11.29 -13.59 -8.20
N ILE A 106 -10.72 -13.77 -7.00
CA ILE A 106 -11.48 -14.09 -5.79
C ILE A 106 -12.08 -12.82 -5.20
N CYS A 107 -13.40 -12.69 -5.31
CA CYS A 107 -14.11 -11.54 -4.77
C CYS A 107 -14.19 -11.63 -3.23
N GLY A 108 -13.68 -10.61 -2.55
CA GLY A 108 -13.74 -10.46 -1.08
C GLY A 108 -14.49 -9.21 -0.61
N ASN A 109 -15.27 -8.57 -1.50
CA ASN A 109 -15.79 -7.22 -1.22
C ASN A 109 -16.81 -7.18 -0.06
N HIS A 110 -17.71 -8.13 0.03
CA HIS A 110 -18.79 -8.11 1.03
C HIS A 110 -18.64 -9.15 2.14
N THR A 111 -17.68 -10.07 2.00
CA THR A 111 -17.49 -11.18 2.94
C THR A 111 -16.01 -11.39 3.18
N PHE A 112 -15.62 -11.57 4.44
CA PHE A 112 -14.26 -11.93 4.78
C PHE A 112 -13.89 -13.28 4.16
N ARG A 113 -12.77 -13.28 3.42
CA ARG A 113 -12.17 -14.47 2.80
C ARG A 113 -10.66 -14.39 2.91
N GLU A 114 -10.06 -15.32 3.61
CA GLU A 114 -8.58 -15.37 3.76
C GLU A 114 -7.84 -15.61 2.43
N ASP A 115 -8.50 -16.29 1.50
CA ASP A 115 -7.98 -16.61 0.17
C ASP A 115 -8.11 -15.44 -0.83
N ALA A 116 -8.83 -14.36 -0.49
CA ALA A 116 -8.94 -13.18 -1.34
C ALA A 116 -7.80 -12.20 -1.11
N ALA A 117 -7.16 -11.75 -2.20
CA ALA A 117 -6.07 -10.79 -2.15
C ALA A 117 -6.43 -9.51 -1.37
N LEU A 118 -7.63 -8.97 -1.59
CA LEU A 118 -8.13 -7.79 -0.89
C LEU A 118 -8.00 -7.92 0.63
N TRP A 119 -8.34 -9.08 1.20
CA TRP A 119 -8.33 -9.27 2.65
C TRP A 119 -6.92 -9.47 3.20
N ARG A 120 -5.97 -9.96 2.42
CA ARG A 120 -4.57 -10.04 2.82
C ARG A 120 -3.96 -8.64 3.00
N PHE A 121 -4.29 -7.69 2.11
CA PHE A 121 -3.90 -6.29 2.28
C PHE A 121 -4.70 -5.62 3.42
N ARG A 122 -6.02 -5.76 3.39
CA ARG A 122 -6.92 -5.08 4.33
C ARG A 122 -6.64 -5.43 5.78
N ARG A 123 -6.43 -6.72 6.11
CA ARG A 123 -6.13 -7.14 7.49
C ARG A 123 -4.86 -6.48 8.01
N THR A 124 -3.82 -6.40 7.19
CA THR A 124 -2.54 -5.78 7.55
C THR A 124 -2.69 -4.28 7.74
N ASN A 125 -3.35 -3.60 6.79
CA ASN A 125 -3.57 -2.16 6.83
C ASN A 125 -4.44 -1.76 8.02
N ARG A 126 -5.53 -2.48 8.28
CA ARG A 126 -6.39 -2.23 9.43
C ARG A 126 -5.65 -2.39 10.75
N MET A 127 -4.83 -3.40 10.85
CA MET A 127 -3.98 -3.61 12.02
C MET A 127 -2.96 -2.49 12.18
N ALA A 128 -2.37 -2.01 11.09
CA ALA A 128 -1.47 -0.87 11.11
C ALA A 128 -2.14 0.42 11.60
N THR A 129 -3.42 0.65 11.26
CA THR A 129 -4.14 1.86 11.69
C THR A 129 -4.37 1.91 13.20
N LEU A 130 -4.46 0.78 13.88
CA LEU A 130 -4.62 0.73 15.35
C LEU A 130 -3.42 1.35 16.09
N ARG A 131 -2.23 1.22 15.54
CA ARG A 131 -0.98 1.79 16.08
C ARG A 131 -0.19 2.47 14.97
N TRP A 132 -0.84 3.36 14.24
CA TRP A 132 -0.31 3.95 13.01
C TRP A 132 1.08 4.55 13.17
N GLY A 133 1.31 5.36 14.20
CA GLY A 133 2.60 6.01 14.44
C GLY A 133 3.78 5.05 14.54
N GLU A 134 3.54 3.80 14.96
CA GLU A 134 4.57 2.76 15.03
C GLU A 134 4.60 1.88 13.77
N CYS A 135 3.43 1.45 13.29
CA CYS A 135 3.34 0.54 12.16
C CYS A 135 3.77 1.19 10.83
N ARG A 136 3.49 2.49 10.65
CA ARG A 136 3.91 3.24 9.47
C ARG A 136 5.41 3.18 9.20
N LYS A 137 6.22 3.08 10.24
CA LYS A 137 7.70 2.99 10.14
C LYS A 137 8.18 1.76 9.36
N SER A 138 7.35 0.73 9.25
CA SER A 138 7.63 -0.49 8.48
C SER A 138 6.75 -0.62 7.24
N LEU A 139 5.50 -0.14 7.31
CA LEU A 139 4.55 -0.25 6.21
C LEU A 139 4.88 0.72 5.07
N GLU A 140 5.11 1.99 5.37
CA GLU A 140 5.43 3.01 4.35
C GLU A 140 6.71 2.65 3.56
N PRO A 141 7.84 2.29 4.18
CA PRO A 141 9.01 1.86 3.43
C PRO A 141 8.79 0.61 2.57
N ALA A 142 7.96 -0.35 3.03
CA ALA A 142 7.62 -1.53 2.23
C ALA A 142 6.79 -1.15 0.99
N ARG A 143 5.77 -0.29 1.17
CA ARG A 143 4.98 0.26 0.06
C ARG A 143 5.86 0.98 -0.96
N ASP A 144 6.70 1.88 -0.48
CA ASP A 144 7.54 2.73 -1.33
C ASP A 144 8.61 1.92 -2.05
N TYR A 145 9.11 0.83 -1.44
CA TYR A 145 10.03 -0.11 -2.08
C TYR A 145 9.40 -0.74 -3.33
N PHE A 146 8.16 -1.25 -3.24
CA PHE A 146 7.51 -1.87 -4.39
C PHE A 146 7.21 -0.86 -5.49
N LEU A 147 6.78 0.35 -5.15
CA LEU A 147 6.58 1.41 -6.13
C LEU A 147 7.90 1.75 -6.87
N ALA A 148 8.97 1.97 -6.10
CA ALA A 148 10.29 2.26 -6.68
C ALA A 148 10.83 1.08 -7.51
N LYS A 149 10.63 -0.17 -7.05
CA LYS A 149 10.99 -1.38 -7.79
C LYS A 149 10.26 -1.43 -9.13
N GLY A 150 8.93 -1.31 -9.13
CA GLY A 150 8.14 -1.37 -10.35
C GLY A 150 8.53 -0.28 -11.36
N VAL A 151 8.69 0.97 -10.91
CA VAL A 151 9.12 2.08 -11.79
C VAL A 151 10.50 1.82 -12.39
N ARG A 152 11.45 1.35 -11.59
CA ARG A 152 12.81 1.04 -12.04
C ARG A 152 12.85 -0.11 -13.05
N GLU A 153 11.93 -1.07 -12.95
CA GLU A 153 11.91 -2.26 -13.80
C GLU A 153 11.20 -2.06 -15.15
N ILE A 154 10.42 -0.97 -15.32
CA ILE A 154 9.75 -0.67 -16.60
C ILE A 154 10.68 -0.80 -17.82
N PRO A 155 11.87 -0.18 -17.86
CA PRO A 155 12.75 -0.27 -19.03
C PRO A 155 13.16 -1.71 -19.34
N TYR A 156 13.41 -2.52 -18.32
CA TYR A 156 13.82 -3.92 -18.47
C TYR A 156 12.68 -4.78 -19.02
N VAL A 157 11.50 -4.68 -18.41
CA VAL A 157 10.32 -5.43 -18.86
C VAL A 157 9.99 -5.08 -20.30
N ARG A 158 10.04 -3.80 -20.65
CA ARG A 158 9.79 -3.33 -22.02
C ARG A 158 10.83 -3.86 -23.00
N SER A 159 12.11 -3.82 -22.66
CA SER A 159 13.20 -4.31 -23.52
C SER A 159 13.04 -5.80 -23.82
N ILE A 160 12.79 -6.62 -22.81
CA ILE A 160 12.61 -8.07 -22.98
C ILE A 160 11.37 -8.37 -23.83
N CYS A 161 10.24 -7.71 -23.55
CA CYS A 161 9.02 -7.88 -24.32
C CYS A 161 9.21 -7.45 -25.80
N GLN A 162 9.88 -6.33 -26.04
CA GLN A 162 10.17 -5.84 -27.39
C GLN A 162 11.03 -6.84 -28.17
N GLU A 163 11.97 -7.52 -27.51
CA GLU A 163 12.80 -8.52 -28.17
C GLU A 163 11.99 -9.73 -28.63
N PHE A 164 11.05 -10.22 -27.79
CA PHE A 164 10.10 -11.26 -28.20
C PHE A 164 9.26 -10.81 -29.40
N LEU A 165 8.74 -9.59 -29.35
CA LEU A 165 7.88 -9.04 -30.43
C LEU A 165 8.64 -8.89 -31.75
N LYS A 166 9.92 -8.47 -31.75
CA LYS A 166 10.76 -8.40 -32.95
C LYS A 166 10.95 -9.77 -33.58
N GLN A 167 10.98 -10.83 -32.77
CA GLN A 167 11.08 -12.22 -33.24
C GLN A 167 9.73 -12.84 -33.64
N GLY A 168 8.63 -12.08 -33.60
CA GLY A 168 7.28 -12.59 -33.86
C GLY A 168 6.70 -13.46 -32.76
N LYS A 169 7.32 -13.50 -31.58
CA LYS A 169 6.94 -14.34 -30.44
C LYS A 169 5.94 -13.62 -29.53
N THR A 170 4.75 -13.34 -30.06
CA THR A 170 3.72 -12.58 -29.34
C THR A 170 3.21 -13.31 -28.10
N LYS A 171 3.10 -14.64 -28.17
CA LYS A 171 2.66 -15.44 -27.02
C LYS A 171 3.68 -15.40 -25.89
N GLU A 172 4.96 -15.57 -26.21
CA GLU A 172 6.05 -15.51 -25.22
C GLU A 172 6.16 -14.12 -24.57
N ALA A 173 5.91 -13.07 -25.35
CA ALA A 173 5.82 -11.72 -24.81
C ALA A 173 4.69 -11.59 -23.77
N ALA A 174 3.50 -12.10 -24.09
CA ALA A 174 2.36 -12.10 -23.16
C ALA A 174 2.63 -12.97 -21.92
N ASP A 175 3.19 -14.18 -22.11
CA ASP A 175 3.53 -15.09 -21.02
C ASP A 175 4.58 -14.47 -20.08
N TYR A 176 5.57 -13.76 -20.63
CA TYR A 176 6.54 -12.99 -19.84
C TYR A 176 5.88 -11.90 -18.99
N LEU A 177 4.97 -11.10 -19.57
CA LEU A 177 4.26 -10.05 -18.86
C LEU A 177 3.33 -10.62 -17.76
N ASN A 178 2.66 -11.75 -18.05
CA ASN A 178 1.85 -12.47 -17.07
C ASN A 178 2.69 -12.96 -15.88
N GLY A 179 3.84 -13.58 -16.17
CA GLY A 179 4.78 -14.06 -15.16
C GLY A 179 5.31 -12.92 -14.31
N TYR A 180 5.78 -11.84 -14.94
CA TYR A 180 6.28 -10.65 -14.24
C TYR A 180 5.23 -10.08 -13.26
N THR A 181 3.99 -9.88 -13.72
CA THR A 181 2.91 -9.37 -12.86
C THR A 181 2.62 -10.32 -11.70
N SER A 182 2.60 -11.64 -11.97
CA SER A 182 2.34 -12.66 -10.96
C SER A 182 3.43 -12.69 -9.88
N ASP A 183 4.69 -12.68 -10.27
CA ASP A 183 5.83 -12.70 -9.35
C ASP A 183 5.90 -11.43 -8.52
N PHE A 184 5.67 -10.28 -9.16
CA PHE A 184 5.65 -9.00 -8.49
C PHE A 184 4.55 -8.94 -7.43
N PHE A 185 3.33 -9.35 -7.79
CA PHE A 185 2.18 -9.37 -6.88
C PHE A 185 2.35 -10.40 -5.76
N GLY A 186 2.92 -11.57 -6.08
CA GLY A 186 3.26 -12.59 -5.09
C GLY A 186 4.23 -12.07 -4.02
N ALA A 187 5.24 -11.31 -4.43
CA ALA A 187 6.19 -10.68 -3.52
C ALA A 187 5.51 -9.61 -2.64
N GLU A 188 4.58 -8.82 -3.19
CA GLU A 188 3.79 -7.87 -2.40
C GLU A 188 2.94 -8.58 -1.34
N LEU A 189 2.21 -9.63 -1.73
CA LEU A 189 1.39 -10.43 -0.81
C LEU A 189 2.21 -11.02 0.33
N LEU A 190 3.36 -11.63 0.00
CA LEU A 190 4.26 -12.19 1.00
C LEU A 190 4.72 -11.11 1.99
N ARG A 191 5.11 -9.94 1.48
CA ARG A 191 5.55 -8.84 2.34
C ARG A 191 4.46 -8.32 3.26
N TRP A 192 3.21 -8.24 2.79
CA TRP A 192 2.07 -7.82 3.63
C TRP A 192 1.74 -8.86 4.71
N ASP A 193 1.86 -10.15 4.41
CA ASP A 193 1.71 -11.21 5.42
C ASP A 193 2.82 -11.18 6.48
N GLU A 194 4.06 -10.88 6.07
CA GLU A 194 5.17 -10.68 7.01
C GLU A 194 4.92 -9.50 7.94
N LEU A 195 4.44 -8.37 7.40
CA LEU A 195 4.07 -7.19 8.19
C LEU A 195 2.96 -7.53 9.17
N TYR A 196 1.90 -8.20 8.72
CA TYR A 196 0.81 -8.68 9.57
C TYR A 196 1.31 -9.52 10.74
N THR A 197 2.15 -10.50 10.46
CA THR A 197 2.76 -11.36 11.47
C THR A 197 3.65 -10.57 12.44
N SER A 198 4.41 -9.60 11.90
CA SER A 198 5.29 -8.74 12.71
C SER A 198 4.51 -7.85 13.67
N TYR A 199 3.34 -7.35 13.25
CA TYR A 199 2.48 -6.54 14.11
C TYR A 199 1.88 -7.37 15.24
N TRP A 200 1.42 -8.59 14.98
CA TRP A 200 1.00 -9.51 16.05
C TRP A 200 2.10 -9.80 17.05
N LYS A 201 3.32 -10.07 16.58
CA LYS A 201 4.47 -10.29 17.47
C LYS A 201 4.82 -9.05 18.30
N ARG A 202 4.71 -7.86 17.70
CA ARG A 202 5.05 -6.59 18.37
C ARG A 202 4.02 -6.20 19.42
N PHE A 203 2.75 -6.42 19.14
CA PHE A 203 1.64 -5.96 19.97
C PHE A 203 0.87 -7.10 20.63
N TRP A 204 1.53 -8.25 20.86
CA TRP A 204 0.90 -9.43 21.44
C TRP A 204 0.24 -9.19 22.81
N SER A 205 0.69 -8.19 23.55
CA SER A 205 0.12 -7.80 24.85
C SER A 205 -1.03 -6.78 24.74
N GLY A 206 -1.41 -6.38 23.54
CA GLY A 206 -2.49 -5.42 23.24
C GLY A 206 -2.11 -4.40 22.19
N PHE A 207 -3.13 -3.94 21.49
CA PHE A 207 -3.07 -2.88 20.48
C PHE A 207 -3.39 -1.52 21.08
#